data_75305673627a893cca4b31c27cba0b44
#
_entry.id   75305673627a893cca4b31c27cba0b44
#
_cell.length_a   1.000
_cell.length_b   1.000
_cell.length_c   1.000
_cell.angle_alpha   90.00
_cell.angle_beta   90.00
_cell.angle_gamma   90.00
#
_symmetry.space_group_name_H-M   'P 1'
#
loop_
_entity.id
_entity.type
_entity.pdbx_description
1 polymer ?
#
loop_
_entity_poly.entity_id
_entity_poly.type
_entity_poly.pdbx_seq_one_letter_code
_entity_poly.pdbx_strand_id
1 'polypeptide(L)'
;RAVRFVRSHAQEYGIDEADIAVMGFSAGGILSGEMLLHYDGQTDGTALDPEYVPDALDQISADAAACGMIYSFYGRLSVGITDVELLRSGDLPPTFYCYGTRDPFYDQFLANASAAEEAGVEVERLQLDGMPHGFGARGDWIPVYDEWLAGIFER
;
A
#
# COMPACT_ATOMS: atom_id res chain seq x y z
N ARG A 1 6.16 -11.13 -5.56
CA ARG A 1 7.58 -11.54 -5.87
C ARG A 1 8.56 -10.37 -5.76
N ALA A 2 8.23 -9.14 -6.17
CA ALA A 2 9.17 -8.00 -6.11
C ALA A 2 9.62 -7.70 -4.67
N VAL A 3 8.68 -7.60 -3.72
CA VAL A 3 8.99 -7.41 -2.29
C VAL A 3 9.89 -8.54 -1.77
N ARG A 4 9.56 -9.79 -2.07
CA ARG A 4 10.34 -10.96 -1.68
C ARG A 4 11.76 -10.92 -2.24
N PHE A 5 11.92 -10.49 -3.50
CA PHE A 5 13.23 -10.33 -4.13
C PHE A 5 14.07 -9.27 -3.40
N VAL A 6 13.49 -8.09 -3.14
CA VAL A 6 14.19 -7.03 -2.39
C VAL A 6 14.60 -7.53 -1.01
N ARG A 7 13.68 -8.16 -0.27
CA ARG A 7 13.96 -8.72 1.07
C ARG A 7 15.06 -9.77 1.04
N SER A 8 15.08 -10.66 0.05
CA SER A 8 16.14 -11.69 -0.09
C SER A 8 17.52 -11.10 -0.37
N HIS A 9 17.60 -9.86 -0.85
CA HIS A 9 18.85 -9.17 -1.17
C HIS A 9 19.11 -7.97 -0.23
N ALA A 10 18.39 -7.89 0.89
CA ALA A 10 18.47 -6.76 1.81
C ALA A 10 19.91 -6.50 2.28
N GLN A 11 20.64 -7.55 2.65
CA GLN A 11 22.05 -7.45 3.02
C GLN A 11 22.93 -6.91 1.89
N GLU A 12 22.72 -7.36 0.65
CA GLU A 12 23.46 -6.87 -0.53
C GLU A 12 23.19 -5.39 -0.80
N TYR A 13 21.93 -4.97 -0.59
CA TYR A 13 21.52 -3.58 -0.81
C TYR A 13 21.80 -2.66 0.39
N GLY A 14 22.23 -3.22 1.52
CA GLY A 14 22.49 -2.47 2.75
C GLY A 14 21.24 -1.87 3.39
N ILE A 15 20.10 -2.55 3.27
CA ILE A 15 18.82 -2.16 3.87
C ILE A 15 18.42 -3.17 4.95
N ASP A 16 17.57 -2.73 5.88
CA ASP A 16 16.90 -3.64 6.80
C ASP A 16 15.80 -4.41 6.06
N GLU A 17 15.74 -5.72 6.23
CA GLU A 17 14.72 -6.57 5.61
C GLU A 17 13.29 -6.27 6.12
N ALA A 18 13.18 -5.66 7.31
CA ALA A 18 11.92 -5.21 7.87
C ALA A 18 11.43 -3.87 7.29
N ASP A 19 12.35 -3.01 6.81
CA ASP A 19 12.08 -1.65 6.34
C ASP A 19 11.77 -1.59 4.84
N ILE A 20 10.82 -2.41 4.40
CA ILE A 20 10.36 -2.43 3.01
C ILE A 20 8.93 -1.92 2.95
N ALA A 21 8.74 -0.75 2.36
CA ALA A 21 7.43 -0.18 2.09
C ALA A 21 7.02 -0.38 0.63
N VAL A 22 5.71 -0.35 0.37
CA VAL A 22 5.14 -0.29 -0.97
C VAL A 22 4.39 1.01 -1.16
N MET A 23 4.44 1.55 -2.36
CA MET A 23 3.73 2.77 -2.70
C MET A 23 3.22 2.68 -4.14
N GLY A 24 2.09 3.27 -4.40
CA GLY A 24 1.57 3.31 -5.76
C GLY A 24 0.74 4.55 -6.04
N PHE A 25 0.82 5.00 -7.30
CA PHE A 25 0.04 6.09 -7.87
C PHE A 25 -1.17 5.52 -8.59
N SER A 26 -2.38 6.00 -8.30
CA SER A 26 -3.60 5.60 -9.01
C SER A 26 -3.71 4.05 -9.08
N ALA A 27 -3.74 3.47 -10.28
CA ALA A 27 -3.77 2.01 -10.45
C ALA A 27 -2.58 1.28 -9.79
N GLY A 28 -1.43 1.93 -9.64
CA GLY A 28 -0.28 1.37 -8.92
C GLY A 28 -0.55 1.18 -7.43
N GLY A 29 -1.31 2.09 -6.81
CA GLY A 29 -1.76 1.93 -5.42
C GLY A 29 -2.81 0.82 -5.29
N ILE A 30 -3.72 0.68 -6.26
CA ILE A 30 -4.65 -0.46 -6.33
C ILE A 30 -3.86 -1.78 -6.36
N LEU A 31 -2.81 -1.86 -7.18
CA LEU A 31 -1.96 -3.07 -7.25
C LEU A 31 -1.25 -3.35 -5.91
N SER A 32 -0.74 -2.31 -5.25
CA SER A 32 -0.13 -2.43 -3.92
C SER A 32 -1.15 -2.93 -2.89
N GLY A 33 -2.36 -2.37 -2.90
CA GLY A 33 -3.44 -2.78 -2.03
C GLY A 33 -3.92 -4.20 -2.27
N GLU A 34 -4.05 -4.62 -3.51
CA GLU A 34 -4.41 -5.99 -3.88
C GLU A 34 -3.36 -6.99 -3.38
N MET A 35 -2.07 -6.63 -3.51
CA MET A 35 -0.97 -7.45 -2.98
C MET A 35 -1.08 -7.59 -1.46
N LEU A 36 -1.28 -6.50 -0.74
CA LEU A 36 -1.34 -6.49 0.73
C LEU A 36 -2.57 -7.23 1.28
N LEU A 37 -3.72 -7.12 0.59
CA LEU A 37 -4.96 -7.78 1.03
C LEU A 37 -4.98 -9.29 0.78
N HIS A 38 -4.29 -9.76 -0.28
CA HIS A 38 -4.51 -11.13 -0.77
C HIS A 38 -3.23 -11.95 -0.96
N TYR A 39 -2.06 -11.32 -0.96
CA TYR A 39 -0.78 -11.96 -1.27
C TYR A 39 0.34 -11.61 -0.30
N ASP A 40 -0.05 -11.22 0.91
CA ASP A 40 0.85 -10.96 2.03
C ASP A 40 1.53 -12.25 2.53
N GLY A 41 2.42 -12.11 3.47
CA GLY A 41 3.12 -13.22 4.10
C GLY A 41 3.76 -14.15 3.07
N GLN A 42 3.44 -15.43 3.15
CA GLN A 42 3.96 -16.48 2.27
C GLN A 42 2.96 -16.96 1.21
N THR A 43 1.85 -16.25 1.01
CA THR A 43 0.91 -16.55 -0.07
C THR A 43 1.61 -16.45 -1.42
N ASP A 44 1.57 -17.49 -2.21
CA ASP A 44 2.27 -17.60 -3.49
C ASP A 44 1.34 -17.70 -4.71
N GLY A 45 1.92 -17.90 -5.88
CA GLY A 45 1.20 -17.97 -7.15
C GLY A 45 0.24 -19.15 -7.29
N THR A 46 0.31 -20.16 -6.42
CA THR A 46 -0.61 -21.32 -6.46
C THR A 46 -2.05 -20.94 -6.17
N ALA A 47 -2.25 -19.79 -5.50
CA ALA A 47 -3.58 -19.23 -5.27
C ALA A 47 -4.30 -18.82 -6.58
N LEU A 48 -3.56 -18.52 -7.64
CA LEU A 48 -4.07 -18.09 -8.94
C LEU A 48 -3.94 -19.18 -10.02
N ASP A 49 -2.86 -19.94 -9.97
CA ASP A 49 -2.50 -20.92 -10.98
C ASP A 49 -2.06 -22.23 -10.31
N PRO A 50 -2.90 -23.28 -10.39
CA PRO A 50 -2.56 -24.59 -9.82
C PRO A 50 -1.30 -25.23 -10.44
N GLU A 51 -0.87 -24.79 -11.63
CA GLU A 51 0.34 -25.27 -12.28
C GLU A 51 1.59 -24.44 -11.88
N TYR A 52 1.42 -23.39 -11.07
CA TYR A 52 2.54 -22.63 -10.55
C TYR A 52 3.46 -23.51 -9.70
N VAL A 53 4.74 -23.46 -9.98
CA VAL A 53 5.76 -24.18 -9.20
C VAL A 53 6.51 -23.19 -8.31
N PRO A 54 6.26 -23.21 -6.99
CA PRO A 54 6.96 -22.34 -6.05
C PRO A 54 8.48 -22.55 -6.08
N ASP A 55 9.22 -21.48 -5.83
CA ASP A 55 10.68 -21.50 -5.69
C ASP A 55 11.13 -20.92 -4.34
N ALA A 56 12.44 -20.71 -4.16
CA ALA A 56 13.01 -20.21 -2.91
C ALA A 56 12.47 -18.82 -2.50
N LEU A 57 12.08 -17.96 -3.47
CA LEU A 57 11.50 -16.65 -3.16
C LEU A 57 10.11 -16.78 -2.51
N ASP A 58 9.37 -17.83 -2.79
CA ASP A 58 8.03 -18.03 -2.23
C ASP A 58 8.06 -18.41 -0.74
N GLN A 59 9.25 -18.75 -0.20
CA GLN A 59 9.47 -18.97 1.22
C GLN A 59 9.73 -17.66 2.01
N ILE A 60 9.86 -16.53 1.31
CA ILE A 60 10.15 -15.22 1.88
C ILE A 60 8.85 -14.44 1.99
N SER A 61 8.64 -13.71 3.10
CA SER A 61 7.44 -12.89 3.28
C SER A 61 7.33 -11.78 2.24
N ALA A 62 6.10 -11.52 1.77
CA ALA A 62 5.75 -10.39 0.93
C ALA A 62 5.19 -9.20 1.73
N ASP A 63 5.18 -9.28 3.07
CA ASP A 63 4.67 -8.22 3.92
C ASP A 63 5.44 -6.91 3.70
N ALA A 64 4.77 -5.79 3.92
CA ALA A 64 5.37 -4.47 3.86
C ALA A 64 5.19 -3.74 5.19
N ALA A 65 6.19 -2.95 5.57
CA ALA A 65 6.16 -2.14 6.79
C ALA A 65 5.20 -0.95 6.68
N ALA A 66 4.94 -0.49 5.45
CA ALA A 66 4.07 0.64 5.17
C ALA A 66 3.50 0.61 3.76
N CYS A 67 2.38 1.29 3.55
CA CYS A 67 1.75 1.47 2.24
C CYS A 67 1.48 2.94 1.93
N GLY A 68 1.89 3.41 0.74
CA GLY A 68 1.55 4.74 0.22
C GLY A 68 0.48 4.67 -0.86
N MET A 69 -0.69 5.25 -0.59
CA MET A 69 -1.82 5.38 -1.52
C MET A 69 -1.85 6.80 -2.09
N ILE A 70 -1.14 7.04 -3.19
CA ILE A 70 -1.08 8.35 -3.81
C ILE A 70 -2.17 8.46 -4.88
N TYR A 71 -3.18 9.30 -4.64
CA TYR A 71 -4.46 9.35 -5.35
C TYR A 71 -4.99 7.94 -5.68
N SER A 72 -5.00 7.09 -4.64
CA SER A 72 -5.39 5.69 -4.71
C SER A 72 -6.08 5.22 -3.43
N PHE A 73 -6.51 3.97 -3.39
CA PHE A 73 -7.20 3.34 -2.28
C PHE A 73 -7.08 1.81 -2.36
N TYR A 74 -7.37 1.11 -1.27
CA TYR A 74 -7.62 -0.33 -1.31
C TYR A 74 -8.91 -0.60 -2.07
N GLY A 75 -8.86 -1.44 -3.09
CA GLY A 75 -10.04 -1.73 -3.91
C GLY A 75 -9.70 -2.12 -5.33
N ARG A 76 -10.64 -1.85 -6.21
CA ARG A 76 -10.48 -2.05 -7.66
C ARG A 76 -10.63 -0.71 -8.38
N LEU A 77 -10.26 -0.67 -9.64
CA LEU A 77 -10.44 0.53 -10.45
C LEU A 77 -11.85 1.12 -10.26
N SER A 78 -11.92 2.36 -9.85
CA SER A 78 -13.12 3.17 -9.60
C SER A 78 -13.94 2.83 -8.35
N VAL A 79 -13.56 1.81 -7.54
CA VAL A 79 -14.32 1.43 -6.34
C VAL A 79 -13.38 1.14 -5.18
N GLY A 80 -13.39 2.02 -4.18
CA GLY A 80 -12.73 1.82 -2.89
C GLY A 80 -13.48 0.80 -2.02
N ILE A 81 -12.74 -0.07 -1.35
CA ILE A 81 -13.32 -1.01 -0.38
C ILE A 81 -13.81 -0.22 0.85
N THR A 82 -15.06 -0.46 1.24
CA THR A 82 -15.67 0.04 2.48
C THR A 82 -16.10 -1.08 3.41
N ASP A 83 -15.83 -2.31 3.04
CA ASP A 83 -16.04 -3.49 3.89
C ASP A 83 -14.93 -3.56 4.94
N VAL A 84 -15.27 -3.16 6.16
CA VAL A 84 -14.37 -3.09 7.32
C VAL A 84 -13.82 -4.48 7.70
N GLU A 85 -14.64 -5.53 7.59
CA GLU A 85 -14.20 -6.88 7.94
C GLU A 85 -13.19 -7.42 6.91
N LEU A 86 -13.38 -7.11 5.63
CA LEU A 86 -12.42 -7.45 4.60
C LEU A 86 -11.07 -6.74 4.83
N LEU A 87 -11.09 -5.43 5.11
CA LEU A 87 -9.87 -4.67 5.40
C LEU A 87 -9.18 -5.17 6.67
N ARG A 88 -9.93 -5.52 7.71
CA ARG A 88 -9.40 -6.07 8.96
C ARG A 88 -8.73 -7.43 8.75
N SER A 89 -9.28 -8.25 7.86
CA SER A 89 -8.74 -9.58 7.58
C SER A 89 -7.39 -9.56 6.84
N GLY A 90 -7.04 -8.44 6.21
CA GLY A 90 -5.84 -8.29 5.42
C GLY A 90 -4.57 -7.97 6.22
N ASP A 91 -4.67 -7.73 7.54
CA ASP A 91 -3.53 -7.34 8.40
C ASP A 91 -2.69 -6.22 7.75
N LEU A 92 -3.38 -5.16 7.32
CA LEU A 92 -2.81 -4.10 6.51
C LEU A 92 -1.80 -3.26 7.31
N PRO A 93 -0.67 -2.87 6.71
CA PRO A 93 0.32 -2.03 7.37
C PRO A 93 -0.17 -0.59 7.53
N PRO A 94 0.52 0.23 8.34
CA PRO A 94 0.33 1.68 8.36
C PRO A 94 0.24 2.24 6.95
N THR A 95 -0.79 3.04 6.68
CA THR A 95 -1.11 3.49 5.33
C THR A 95 -1.21 5.01 5.23
N PHE A 96 -0.45 5.57 4.32
CA PHE A 96 -0.49 6.99 3.99
C PHE A 96 -1.36 7.25 2.77
N TYR A 97 -2.41 8.05 2.93
CA TYR A 97 -3.26 8.51 1.84
C TYR A 97 -2.93 9.94 1.45
N CYS A 98 -2.60 10.16 0.19
CA CYS A 98 -2.43 11.50 -0.39
C CYS A 98 -3.37 11.70 -1.56
N TYR A 99 -4.27 12.70 -1.48
CA TYR A 99 -5.32 12.89 -2.48
C TYR A 99 -5.68 14.36 -2.66
N GLY A 100 -6.15 14.70 -3.85
CA GLY A 100 -6.56 16.04 -4.21
C GLY A 100 -8.07 16.26 -4.09
N THR A 101 -8.50 17.46 -3.69
CA THR A 101 -9.94 17.80 -3.53
C THR A 101 -10.69 17.95 -4.84
N ARG A 102 -10.00 18.01 -5.99
CA ARG A 102 -10.60 18.04 -7.33
C ARG A 102 -10.44 16.73 -8.09
N ASP A 103 -10.05 15.68 -7.39
CA ASP A 103 -10.00 14.33 -7.94
C ASP A 103 -11.43 13.77 -8.09
N PRO A 104 -11.80 13.17 -9.24
CA PRO A 104 -13.12 12.56 -9.39
C PRO A 104 -13.38 11.40 -8.45
N PHE A 105 -12.33 10.82 -7.83
CA PHE A 105 -12.42 9.74 -6.84
C PHE A 105 -12.34 10.25 -5.39
N TYR A 106 -12.46 11.55 -5.15
CA TYR A 106 -12.27 12.15 -3.83
C TYR A 106 -13.10 11.46 -2.73
N ASP A 107 -14.39 11.23 -2.98
CA ASP A 107 -15.28 10.56 -2.02
C ASP A 107 -14.86 9.10 -1.76
N GLN A 108 -14.27 8.44 -2.76
CA GLN A 108 -13.76 7.08 -2.62
C GLN A 108 -12.52 7.03 -1.70
N PHE A 109 -11.62 8.01 -1.81
CA PHE A 109 -10.47 8.12 -0.90
C PHE A 109 -10.94 8.29 0.54
N LEU A 110 -11.88 9.20 0.78
CA LEU A 110 -12.39 9.45 2.12
C LEU A 110 -13.07 8.22 2.72
N ALA A 111 -13.95 7.58 1.94
CA ALA A 111 -14.71 6.42 2.39
C ALA A 111 -13.77 5.22 2.69
N ASN A 112 -12.81 4.94 1.79
CA ASN A 112 -11.87 3.85 1.98
C ASN A 112 -10.92 4.10 3.17
N ALA A 113 -10.34 5.30 3.30
CA ALA A 113 -9.49 5.63 4.42
C ALA A 113 -10.23 5.54 5.77
N SER A 114 -11.51 5.97 5.83
CA SER A 114 -12.34 5.82 7.03
C SER A 114 -12.63 4.36 7.36
N ALA A 115 -12.91 3.53 6.36
CA ALA A 115 -13.11 2.10 6.56
C ALA A 115 -11.82 1.39 7.02
N ALA A 116 -10.66 1.81 6.50
CA ALA A 116 -9.36 1.29 6.94
C ALA A 116 -9.09 1.64 8.42
N GLU A 117 -9.34 2.89 8.83
CA GLU A 117 -9.25 3.29 10.26
C GLU A 117 -10.19 2.47 11.15
N GLU A 118 -11.44 2.26 10.73
CA GLU A 118 -12.40 1.45 11.48
C GLU A 118 -11.97 -0.03 11.53
N ALA A 119 -11.27 -0.50 10.52
CA ALA A 119 -10.67 -1.84 10.50
C ALA A 119 -9.46 -1.97 11.45
N GLY A 120 -8.93 -0.86 11.97
CA GLY A 120 -7.79 -0.83 12.88
C GLY A 120 -6.45 -0.52 12.21
N VAL A 121 -6.46 -0.16 10.93
CA VAL A 121 -5.25 0.28 10.21
C VAL A 121 -4.82 1.66 10.72
N GLU A 122 -3.55 1.83 11.00
CA GLU A 122 -2.98 3.16 11.27
C GLU A 122 -2.97 3.97 9.96
N VAL A 123 -3.74 5.06 9.91
CA VAL A 123 -3.93 5.85 8.70
C VAL A 123 -3.42 7.27 8.89
N GLU A 124 -2.55 7.72 7.99
CA GLU A 124 -2.18 9.12 7.82
C GLU A 124 -2.84 9.67 6.56
N ARG A 125 -3.37 10.90 6.62
CA ARG A 125 -4.09 11.53 5.51
C ARG A 125 -3.51 12.88 5.17
N LEU A 126 -3.12 13.07 3.93
CA LEU A 126 -2.70 14.36 3.38
C LEU A 126 -3.64 14.76 2.24
N GLN A 127 -4.48 15.76 2.52
CA GLN A 127 -5.34 16.37 1.51
C GLN A 127 -4.64 17.52 0.82
N LEU A 128 -4.67 17.54 -0.50
CA LEU A 128 -4.10 18.60 -1.33
C LEU A 128 -5.22 19.42 -1.99
N ASP A 129 -5.47 20.61 -1.47
CA ASP A 129 -6.54 21.46 -1.95
C ASP A 129 -6.34 21.89 -3.40
N GLY A 130 -7.38 21.74 -4.22
CA GLY A 130 -7.39 22.10 -5.62
C GLY A 130 -6.63 21.16 -6.55
N MET A 131 -6.00 20.10 -6.04
CA MET A 131 -5.29 19.13 -6.89
C MET A 131 -6.26 18.17 -7.58
N PRO A 132 -6.05 17.92 -8.89
CA PRO A 132 -6.80 16.90 -9.64
C PRO A 132 -6.17 15.51 -9.48
N HIS A 133 -6.79 14.50 -10.07
CA HIS A 133 -6.16 13.19 -10.24
C HIS A 133 -4.83 13.29 -11.01
N GLY A 134 -3.87 12.45 -10.69
CA GLY A 134 -2.62 12.40 -11.42
C GLY A 134 -1.71 13.62 -11.18
N PHE A 135 -1.72 14.20 -9.99
CA PHE A 135 -0.88 15.36 -9.68
C PHE A 135 0.63 15.06 -9.69
N GLY A 136 1.03 13.77 -9.63
CA GLY A 136 2.43 13.37 -9.63
C GLY A 136 3.20 13.93 -8.44
N ALA A 137 4.34 14.57 -8.69
CA ALA A 137 5.19 15.16 -7.64
C ALA A 137 4.75 16.57 -7.20
N ARG A 138 3.62 17.11 -7.69
CA ARG A 138 3.13 18.42 -7.31
C ARG A 138 2.44 18.39 -5.94
N GLY A 139 2.49 19.53 -5.23
CA GLY A 139 1.72 19.72 -3.98
C GLY A 139 2.50 19.40 -2.71
N ASP A 140 3.84 19.39 -2.77
CA ASP A 140 4.77 19.30 -1.63
C ASP A 140 4.49 18.12 -0.66
N TRP A 141 3.88 17.05 -1.17
CA TRP A 141 3.54 15.86 -0.39
C TRP A 141 4.74 14.94 -0.13
N ILE A 142 5.77 14.98 -1.00
CA ILE A 142 6.90 14.05 -0.94
C ILE A 142 7.67 14.20 0.38
N PRO A 143 8.03 15.40 0.86
CA PRO A 143 8.69 15.56 2.15
C PRO A 143 7.83 15.08 3.33
N VAL A 144 6.50 15.27 3.26
CA VAL A 144 5.57 14.81 4.30
C VAL A 144 5.51 13.29 4.35
N TYR A 145 5.46 12.65 3.17
CA TYR A 145 5.50 11.20 3.05
C TYR A 145 6.84 10.62 3.57
N ASP A 146 7.96 11.25 3.22
CA ASP A 146 9.30 10.84 3.64
C ASP A 146 9.44 10.90 5.17
N GLU A 147 9.01 11.99 5.79
CA GLU A 147 9.01 12.15 7.26
C GLU A 147 8.11 11.09 7.94
N TRP A 148 6.92 10.87 7.42
CA TRP A 148 6.02 9.83 7.93
C TRP A 148 6.65 8.44 7.81
N LEU A 149 7.23 8.11 6.66
CA LEU A 149 7.86 6.81 6.41
C LEU A 149 9.08 6.58 7.31
N ALA A 150 9.91 7.60 7.51
CA ALA A 150 11.02 7.56 8.46
C ALA A 150 10.52 7.22 9.87
N GLY A 151 9.43 7.86 10.32
CA GLY A 151 8.80 7.54 11.61
C GLY A 151 8.28 6.11 11.74
N ILE A 152 7.88 5.48 10.63
CA ILE A 152 7.52 4.05 10.63
C ILE A 152 8.76 3.16 10.81
N PHE A 153 9.84 3.45 10.11
CA PHE A 153 11.08 2.66 10.14
C PHE A 153 11.91 2.84 11.42
N GLU A 154 11.64 3.86 12.23
CA GLU A 154 12.29 4.07 13.52
C GLU A 154 11.61 3.35 14.70
N ARG A 155 10.49 2.65 14.47
CA ARG A 155 9.74 1.89 15.49
C ARG A 155 10.32 0.51 15.70
#